data_72a395a4a0b3ea5c01fbf6acbb35f533
#
_entry.id   72a395a4a0b3ea5c01fbf6acbb35f533
#
_cell.length_a   1.000
_cell.length_b   1.000
_cell.length_c   1.000
_cell.angle_alpha   90.00
_cell.angle_beta   90.00
_cell.angle_gamma   90.00
#
_symmetry.space_group_name_H-M   'P 1'
#
loop_
_entity.id
_entity.type
_entity.pdbx_description
1 polymer ?
#
loop_
_entity_poly.entity_id
_entity_poly.type
_entity_poly.pdbx_seq_one_letter_code
_entity_poly.pdbx_strand_id
1 'polypeptide(L)'
;MNNTKEKKCIDLVADKFAEQEQTYKDAHQFLEEYDDATEGEQIALKVIDKHNGNYFQEYEDIFDYVNQTALSWDYIEPYTFNDQREGYYRLQLSWGGPSDEFRIYTDMNKTIHEIEYWYLTWGDGACINVPRDSVSWDVCSWYMD
;
A
#
# COMPACT_ATOMS: atom_id res chain seq x y z
N MET A 1 -22.36 -31.59 3.07
CA MET A 1 -22.08 -30.73 4.22
C MET A 1 -20.97 -29.79 3.88
N ASN A 2 -21.21 -28.51 4.02
CA ASN A 2 -20.28 -27.50 3.63
C ASN A 2 -19.32 -27.21 4.80
N ASN A 3 -18.04 -27.62 4.65
CA ASN A 3 -17.01 -27.41 5.66
C ASN A 3 -16.14 -26.19 5.36
N THR A 4 -16.63 -25.29 4.53
CA THR A 4 -15.88 -24.07 4.21
C THR A 4 -15.79 -23.20 5.46
N LYS A 5 -14.63 -23.18 6.08
CA LYS A 5 -14.33 -22.20 7.11
C LYS A 5 -14.10 -20.85 6.45
N GLU A 6 -14.76 -19.84 6.98
CA GLU A 6 -14.46 -18.47 6.61
C GLU A 6 -12.99 -18.18 6.92
N LYS A 7 -12.22 -17.69 5.93
CA LYS A 7 -10.80 -17.36 6.13
C LYS A 7 -10.69 -16.15 7.02
N LYS A 8 -9.78 -16.23 7.99
CA LYS A 8 -9.45 -15.11 8.87
C LYS A 8 -8.40 -14.20 8.25
N CYS A 9 -8.26 -13.00 8.78
CA CYS A 9 -7.28 -12.03 8.32
C CYS A 9 -5.85 -12.59 8.31
N ILE A 10 -5.49 -13.39 9.32
CA ILE A 10 -4.17 -14.01 9.38
C ILE A 10 -3.89 -14.96 8.21
N ASP A 11 -4.93 -15.54 7.64
CA ASP A 11 -4.81 -16.43 6.48
C ASP A 11 -4.73 -15.66 5.16
N LEU A 12 -5.14 -14.39 5.16
CA LEU A 12 -5.28 -13.57 3.94
C LEU A 12 -4.23 -12.46 3.83
N VAL A 13 -3.68 -12.01 4.94
CA VAL A 13 -2.87 -10.77 4.97
C VAL A 13 -1.65 -10.84 4.05
N ALA A 14 -0.95 -11.98 4.01
CA ALA A 14 0.23 -12.14 3.16
C ALA A 14 -0.12 -12.02 1.67
N ASP A 15 -1.23 -12.65 1.25
CA ASP A 15 -1.69 -12.58 -0.13
C ASP A 15 -2.16 -11.17 -0.50
N LYS A 16 -2.85 -10.50 0.42
CA LYS A 16 -3.31 -9.12 0.22
C LYS A 16 -2.14 -8.14 0.09
N PHE A 17 -1.11 -8.32 0.92
CA PHE A 17 0.11 -7.54 0.79
C PHE A 17 0.79 -7.81 -0.56
N ALA A 18 0.91 -9.07 -0.96
CA ALA A 18 1.53 -9.44 -2.23
C ALA A 18 0.80 -8.80 -3.42
N GLU A 19 -0.52 -8.77 -3.40
CA GLU A 19 -1.34 -8.10 -4.43
C GLU A 19 -1.05 -6.61 -4.46
N GLN A 20 -1.00 -5.96 -3.31
CA GLN A 20 -0.74 -4.53 -3.20
C GLN A 20 0.68 -4.19 -3.67
N GLU A 21 1.67 -4.95 -3.24
CA GLU A 21 3.06 -4.76 -3.65
C GLU A 21 3.22 -4.96 -5.16
N GLN A 22 2.54 -5.97 -5.73
CA GLN A 22 2.60 -6.21 -7.17
C GLN A 22 1.99 -5.04 -7.96
N THR A 23 0.88 -4.49 -7.49
CA THR A 23 0.27 -3.31 -8.11
C THR A 23 1.24 -2.13 -8.10
N TYR A 24 1.92 -1.90 -6.97
CA TYR A 24 2.90 -0.82 -6.87
C TYR A 24 4.12 -1.05 -7.78
N LYS A 25 4.61 -2.28 -7.86
CA LYS A 25 5.70 -2.64 -8.78
C LYS A 25 5.32 -2.39 -10.23
N ASP A 26 4.12 -2.81 -10.61
CA ASP A 26 3.61 -2.63 -11.97
C ASP A 26 3.47 -1.14 -12.32
N ALA A 27 2.91 -0.36 -11.42
CA ALA A 27 2.77 1.08 -11.62
C ALA A 27 4.14 1.77 -11.73
N HIS A 28 5.05 1.43 -10.83
CA HIS A 28 6.39 2.02 -10.81
C HIS A 28 7.16 1.70 -12.09
N GLN A 29 7.15 0.44 -12.50
CA GLN A 29 7.82 0.00 -13.73
C GLN A 29 7.21 0.69 -14.96
N PHE A 30 5.90 0.73 -15.06
CA PHE A 30 5.22 1.39 -16.17
C PHE A 30 5.61 2.86 -16.25
N LEU A 31 5.58 3.58 -15.14
CA LEU A 31 5.84 5.02 -15.12
C LEU A 31 7.30 5.36 -15.45
N GLU A 32 8.25 4.53 -15.00
CA GLU A 32 9.65 4.68 -15.39
C GLU A 32 9.85 4.47 -16.90
N GLU A 33 9.27 3.41 -17.45
CA GLU A 33 9.34 3.13 -18.89
C GLU A 33 8.70 4.25 -19.70
N TYR A 34 7.56 4.76 -19.25
CA TYR A 34 6.83 5.83 -19.91
C TYR A 34 7.64 7.13 -19.94
N ASP A 35 8.28 7.49 -18.83
CA ASP A 35 9.10 8.71 -18.74
C ASP A 35 10.32 8.65 -19.67
N ASP A 36 10.91 7.47 -19.83
CA ASP A 36 12.09 7.26 -20.67
C ASP A 36 11.75 6.99 -22.15
N ALA A 37 10.47 6.83 -22.47
CA ALA A 37 10.03 6.44 -23.80
C ALA A 37 10.01 7.60 -24.78
N THR A 38 10.20 7.30 -26.07
CA THR A 38 9.93 8.24 -27.16
C THR A 38 8.44 8.53 -27.27
N GLU A 39 8.07 9.60 -27.97
CA GLU A 39 6.66 9.95 -28.17
C GLU A 39 5.84 8.81 -28.77
N GLY A 40 6.39 8.13 -29.78
CA GLY A 40 5.72 6.97 -30.39
C GLY A 40 5.56 5.80 -29.43
N GLU A 41 6.59 5.52 -28.63
CA GLU A 41 6.54 4.48 -27.60
C GLU A 41 5.53 4.81 -26.52
N GLN A 42 5.43 6.08 -26.11
CA GLN A 42 4.44 6.53 -25.14
C GLN A 42 3.01 6.30 -25.63
N ILE A 43 2.74 6.54 -26.90
CA ILE A 43 1.42 6.27 -27.50
C ILE A 43 1.08 4.78 -27.36
N ALA A 44 2.04 3.91 -27.68
CA ALA A 44 1.85 2.46 -27.58
C ALA A 44 1.61 2.03 -26.12
N LEU A 45 2.39 2.57 -25.18
CA LEU A 45 2.24 2.28 -23.76
C LEU A 45 0.87 2.72 -23.23
N LYS A 46 0.37 3.87 -23.64
CA LYS A 46 -0.97 4.35 -23.25
C LYS A 46 -2.07 3.38 -23.71
N VAL A 47 -1.95 2.84 -24.91
CA VAL A 47 -2.94 1.89 -25.43
C VAL A 47 -2.95 0.62 -24.59
N ILE A 48 -1.78 0.09 -24.27
CA ILE A 48 -1.64 -1.12 -23.43
C ILE A 48 -2.19 -0.86 -22.03
N ASP A 49 -1.82 0.25 -21.42
CA ASP A 49 -2.25 0.66 -20.09
C ASP A 49 -3.77 0.76 -20.00
N LYS A 50 -4.39 1.42 -20.96
CA LYS A 50 -5.84 1.54 -21.06
C LYS A 50 -6.52 0.18 -21.26
N HIS A 51 -5.93 -0.65 -22.13
CA HIS A 51 -6.45 -1.99 -22.39
C HIS A 51 -6.44 -2.86 -21.11
N ASN A 52 -5.39 -2.73 -20.30
CA ASN A 52 -5.27 -3.43 -19.02
C ASN A 52 -6.13 -2.81 -17.91
N GLY A 53 -6.72 -1.64 -18.15
CA GLY A 53 -7.59 -0.97 -17.19
C GLY A 53 -6.87 -0.29 -16.03
N ASN A 54 -5.57 -0.11 -16.13
CA ASN A 54 -4.76 0.44 -15.04
C ASN A 54 -4.72 1.96 -14.99
N TYR A 55 -4.64 2.60 -16.14
CA TYR A 55 -4.55 4.07 -16.27
C TYR A 55 -3.38 4.69 -15.50
N PHE A 56 -2.26 3.97 -15.37
CA PHE A 56 -1.07 4.45 -14.66
C PHE A 56 -0.49 5.74 -15.26
N GLN A 57 -0.59 5.90 -16.57
CA GLN A 57 -0.05 7.06 -17.27
C GLN A 57 -0.68 8.40 -16.84
N GLU A 58 -1.79 8.36 -16.09
CA GLU A 58 -2.43 9.56 -15.55
C GLU A 58 -1.68 10.14 -14.34
N TYR A 59 -0.70 9.41 -13.80
CA TYR A 59 0.07 9.81 -12.63
C TYR A 59 1.50 10.17 -13.04
N GLU A 60 2.15 11.03 -12.24
CA GLU A 60 3.52 11.47 -12.52
C GLU A 60 4.55 10.39 -12.17
N ASP A 61 4.38 9.75 -11.02
CA ASP A 61 5.25 8.69 -10.51
C ASP A 61 4.48 7.79 -9.55
N ILE A 62 5.17 6.81 -8.97
CA ILE A 62 4.55 5.88 -8.02
C ILE A 62 4.03 6.62 -6.77
N PHE A 63 4.73 7.65 -6.32
CA PHE A 63 4.32 8.38 -5.12
C PHE A 63 3.04 9.19 -5.38
N ASP A 64 2.95 9.80 -6.55
CA ASP A 64 1.73 10.48 -6.99
C ASP A 64 0.55 9.51 -7.09
N TYR A 65 0.78 8.33 -7.69
CA TYR A 65 -0.22 7.27 -7.80
C TYR A 65 -0.76 6.88 -6.42
N VAL A 66 0.13 6.58 -5.46
CA VAL A 66 -0.30 6.18 -4.12
C VAL A 66 -1.01 7.32 -3.41
N ASN A 67 -0.47 8.53 -3.50
CA ASN A 67 -1.06 9.69 -2.85
C ASN A 67 -2.48 9.99 -3.33
N GLN A 68 -2.76 9.79 -4.62
CA GLN A 68 -4.08 10.02 -5.18
C GLN A 68 -5.05 8.86 -4.95
N THR A 69 -4.55 7.64 -4.80
CA THR A 69 -5.39 6.45 -4.62
C THR A 69 -5.61 6.07 -3.16
N ALA A 70 -4.70 6.46 -2.25
CA ALA A 70 -4.89 6.22 -0.82
C ALA A 70 -6.02 7.09 -0.26
N LEU A 71 -6.65 6.62 0.80
CA LEU A 71 -7.78 7.31 1.40
C LEU A 71 -7.36 8.41 2.36
N SER A 72 -6.37 8.18 3.20
CA SER A 72 -5.97 9.17 4.20
C SER A 72 -4.56 8.90 4.73
N TRP A 73 -3.98 9.95 5.25
CA TRP A 73 -2.70 9.95 5.96
C TRP A 73 -2.89 10.67 7.29
N ASP A 74 -2.65 9.96 8.41
CA ASP A 74 -2.81 10.55 9.74
C ASP A 74 -1.86 9.91 10.74
N TYR A 75 -1.78 10.50 11.93
CA TYR A 75 -1.01 9.97 13.06
C TYR A 75 -1.98 9.46 14.12
N ILE A 76 -1.73 8.24 14.59
CA ILE A 76 -2.50 7.61 15.66
C ILE A 76 -1.68 7.69 16.94
N GLU A 77 -2.15 8.44 17.92
CA GLU A 77 -1.46 8.59 19.19
C GLU A 77 -1.47 7.28 20.00
N PRO A 78 -0.45 7.08 20.87
CA PRO A 78 -0.47 5.92 21.77
C PRO A 78 -1.78 5.86 22.56
N TYR A 79 -2.24 4.65 22.81
CA TYR A 79 -3.44 4.36 23.58
C TYR A 79 -4.75 4.87 22.97
N THR A 80 -4.77 5.13 21.67
CA THR A 80 -6.01 5.41 20.94
C THR A 80 -6.90 4.16 20.90
N PHE A 81 -6.30 3.00 20.73
CA PHE A 81 -6.98 1.71 20.71
C PHE A 81 -6.52 0.87 21.91
N ASN A 82 -7.28 -0.19 22.20
CA ASN A 82 -6.92 -1.13 23.27
C ASN A 82 -5.56 -1.79 22.98
N ASP A 83 -4.70 -1.86 23.99
CA ASP A 83 -3.38 -2.48 23.92
C ASP A 83 -2.41 -1.85 22.92
N GLN A 84 -2.74 -0.69 22.39
CA GLN A 84 -1.87 0.06 21.50
C GLN A 84 -0.96 0.97 22.34
N ARG A 85 0.24 0.50 22.63
CA ARG A 85 1.21 1.22 23.47
C ARG A 85 2.03 2.24 22.68
N GLU A 86 2.19 2.03 21.39
CA GLU A 86 3.03 2.86 20.53
C GLU A 86 2.17 3.60 19.51
N GLY A 87 2.49 4.88 19.29
CA GLY A 87 1.88 5.65 18.21
C GLY A 87 2.43 5.23 16.85
N TYR A 88 1.68 5.49 15.81
CA TYR A 88 2.13 5.19 14.45
C TYR A 88 1.49 6.14 13.44
N TYR A 89 2.19 6.34 12.32
CA TYR A 89 1.62 7.00 11.16
C TYR A 89 0.84 5.97 10.36
N ARG A 90 -0.33 6.37 9.89
CA ARG A 90 -1.21 5.46 9.16
C ARG A 90 -1.47 5.97 7.75
N LEU A 91 -1.11 5.15 6.76
CA LEU A 91 -1.51 5.34 5.37
C LEU A 91 -2.66 4.37 5.11
N GLN A 92 -3.88 4.88 5.10
CA GLN A 92 -5.06 4.06 4.87
C GLN A 92 -5.32 3.90 3.38
N LEU A 93 -5.38 2.67 2.91
CA LEU A 93 -5.51 2.35 1.49
C LEU A 93 -6.96 2.11 1.09
N SER A 94 -7.72 1.42 1.92
CA SER A 94 -9.12 1.12 1.66
C SER A 94 -9.93 1.16 2.94
N TRP A 95 -11.24 1.31 2.79
CA TRP A 95 -12.19 1.35 3.89
C TRP A 95 -13.40 0.49 3.54
N GLY A 96 -14.05 0.01 4.56
CA GLY A 96 -15.23 -0.83 4.43
C GLY A 96 -14.99 -2.15 5.15
N GLY A 97 -15.59 -3.21 4.69
CA GLY A 97 -15.32 -4.55 5.21
C GLY A 97 -14.93 -5.48 4.07
N PRO A 98 -13.64 -5.72 3.75
CA PRO A 98 -12.45 -5.41 4.55
C PRO A 98 -11.86 -4.03 4.30
N SER A 99 -10.89 -3.67 5.13
CA SER A 99 -10.04 -2.50 4.93
C SER A 99 -8.55 -2.88 5.08
N ASP A 100 -7.68 -2.02 4.58
CA ASP A 100 -6.24 -2.23 4.71
C ASP A 100 -5.49 -0.92 4.87
N GLU A 101 -4.33 -1.01 5.49
CA GLU A 101 -3.51 0.16 5.80
C GLU A 101 -2.05 -0.22 6.04
N PHE A 102 -1.16 0.75 5.84
CA PHE A 102 0.22 0.67 6.36
C PHE A 102 0.31 1.42 7.69
N ARG A 103 1.02 0.83 8.64
CA ARG A 103 1.36 1.46 9.92
C ARG A 103 2.87 1.63 10.00
N ILE A 104 3.31 2.88 10.16
CA ILE A 104 4.71 3.27 10.11
C ILE A 104 5.13 3.67 11.53
N TYR A 105 6.10 2.93 12.08
CA TYR A 105 6.62 3.16 13.42
C TYR A 105 7.98 3.84 13.32
N THR A 106 8.15 4.92 14.07
CA THR A 106 9.36 5.73 14.02
C THR A 106 9.95 5.89 15.42
N ASP A 107 11.24 6.26 15.45
CA ASP A 107 11.88 6.70 16.69
C ASP A 107 11.58 8.19 16.97
N MET A 108 12.20 8.73 18.02
CA MET A 108 12.00 10.13 18.43
C MET A 108 12.49 11.13 17.37
N ASN A 109 13.37 10.72 16.47
CA ASN A 109 13.90 11.54 15.38
C ASN A 109 13.10 11.35 14.08
N LYS A 110 11.97 10.64 14.12
CA LYS A 110 11.11 10.30 12.99
C LYS A 110 11.80 9.39 11.96
N THR A 111 12.81 8.62 12.40
CA THR A 111 13.43 7.60 11.57
C THR A 111 12.58 6.33 11.66
N ILE A 112 12.23 5.79 10.50
CA ILE A 112 11.40 4.59 10.42
C ILE A 112 12.18 3.38 10.95
N HIS A 113 11.62 2.66 11.91
CA HIS A 113 12.20 1.40 12.39
C HIS A 113 11.40 0.17 11.96
N GLU A 114 10.11 0.33 11.66
CA GLU A 114 9.24 -0.77 11.25
C GLU A 114 8.07 -0.24 10.46
N ILE A 115 7.63 -0.99 9.45
CA ILE A 115 6.39 -0.75 8.73
C ILE A 115 5.61 -2.07 8.72
N GLU A 116 4.33 -2.00 9.09
CA GLU A 116 3.43 -3.14 9.05
C GLU A 116 2.33 -2.88 8.03
N TYR A 117 1.94 -3.93 7.30
CA TYR A 117 0.74 -3.93 6.48
C TYR A 117 -0.35 -4.66 7.24
N TRP A 118 -1.49 -3.99 7.45
CA TRP A 118 -2.64 -4.51 8.18
C TRP A 118 -3.81 -4.77 7.24
N TYR A 119 -4.41 -5.93 7.40
CA TYR A 119 -5.65 -6.32 6.74
C TYR A 119 -6.70 -6.55 7.82
N LEU A 120 -7.83 -5.84 7.71
CA LEU A 120 -8.82 -5.72 8.77
C LEU A 120 -10.21 -6.07 8.26
N THR A 121 -10.94 -6.86 9.05
CA THR A 121 -12.37 -7.12 8.86
C THR A 121 -13.09 -6.91 10.18
N TRP A 122 -14.41 -7.09 10.21
CA TRP A 122 -15.19 -6.95 11.44
C TRP A 122 -14.66 -7.86 12.55
N GLY A 123 -14.17 -7.25 13.61
CA GLY A 123 -13.69 -7.97 14.78
C GLY A 123 -12.43 -8.81 14.58
N ASP A 124 -11.77 -8.69 13.42
CA ASP A 124 -10.57 -9.46 13.12
C ASP A 124 -9.56 -8.58 12.39
N GLY A 125 -8.29 -8.81 12.64
CA GLY A 125 -7.20 -8.10 12.00
C GLY A 125 -5.91 -8.88 12.08
N ALA A 126 -5.05 -8.71 11.09
CA ALA A 126 -3.72 -9.32 11.05
C ALA A 126 -2.76 -8.41 10.31
N CYS A 127 -1.49 -8.55 10.63
CA CYS A 127 -0.45 -7.76 9.97
C CYS A 127 0.75 -8.62 9.61
N ILE A 128 1.54 -8.11 8.67
CA ILE A 128 2.88 -8.63 8.38
C ILE A 128 3.84 -7.44 8.30
N ASN A 129 5.11 -7.73 8.52
CA ASN A 129 6.15 -6.73 8.36
C ASN A 129 6.40 -6.47 6.87
N VAL A 130 6.52 -5.20 6.51
CA VAL A 130 6.83 -4.80 5.14
C VAL A 130 8.34 -4.91 4.93
N PRO A 131 8.79 -5.64 3.89
CA PRO A 131 10.22 -5.75 3.61
C PRO A 131 10.86 -4.41 3.24
N ARG A 132 12.08 -4.17 3.72
CA ARG A 132 12.80 -2.91 3.47
C ARG A 132 13.15 -2.68 2.00
N ASP A 133 13.23 -3.74 1.22
CA ASP A 133 13.54 -3.68 -0.21
C ASP A 133 12.29 -3.62 -1.11
N SER A 134 11.12 -3.44 -0.51
CA SER A 134 9.86 -3.39 -1.26
C SER A 134 9.54 -1.97 -1.75
N VAL A 135 8.71 -1.90 -2.79
CA VAL A 135 8.16 -0.62 -3.27
C VAL A 135 7.25 -0.01 -2.20
N SER A 136 6.50 -0.84 -1.48
CA SER A 136 5.65 -0.40 -0.36
C SER A 136 6.45 0.33 0.71
N TRP A 137 7.65 -0.15 1.06
CA TRP A 137 8.53 0.53 1.99
C TRP A 137 8.93 1.92 1.47
N ASP A 138 9.34 2.00 0.22
CA ASP A 138 9.75 3.26 -0.42
C ASP A 138 8.61 4.28 -0.44
N VAL A 139 7.41 3.82 -0.76
CA VAL A 139 6.19 4.65 -0.75
C VAL A 139 5.93 5.21 0.65
N CYS A 140 5.97 4.37 1.67
CA CYS A 140 5.76 4.81 3.05
C CYS A 140 6.85 5.81 3.49
N SER A 141 8.10 5.55 3.11
CA SER A 141 9.22 6.43 3.44
C SER A 141 9.05 7.83 2.82
N TRP A 142 8.50 7.90 1.63
CA TRP A 142 8.21 9.17 0.96
C TRP A 142 7.29 10.06 1.81
N TYR A 143 6.29 9.47 2.46
CA TYR A 143 5.37 10.21 3.33
C TYR A 143 6.06 10.78 4.58
N MET A 144 7.19 10.21 4.98
CA MET A 144 7.93 10.63 6.17
C MET A 144 9.02 11.68 5.87
N ASP A 145 9.29 11.96 4.62
CA ASP A 145 10.31 12.94 4.21
C ASP A 145 9.82 14.39 4.29
#